data_3a701fbb517a5b7f615c932ec239abaf
#
_entry.id   3a701fbb517a5b7f615c932ec239abaf
#
_cell.length_a   1.000
_cell.length_b   1.000
_cell.length_c   1.000
_cell.angle_alpha   90.00
_cell.angle_beta   90.00
_cell.angle_gamma   90.00
#
_symmetry.space_group_name_H-M   'P 1'
#
loop_
_entity.id
_entity.type
_entity.pdbx_description
1 polymer ?
#
loop_
_entity_poly.entity_id
_entity_poly.type
_entity_poly.pdbx_seq_one_letter_code
_entity_poly.pdbx_strand_id
1 'polypeptide(L)'
;MGGAPVFSANTMNSAAAARLFMQYCIATGQEPPYSDPTEHWLTAAPVDEFVMTYFGLAPEVLRERDTEAAESKLYDPEHGYIAPVNLAAAPQEVELRSAQWADAETFTLLLEYRYSPADGDGYSEIMTLTVQRTAGGLRFLSCAFAEG
;
A
#
# COMPACT_ATOMS: atom_id res chain seq x y z
N MET A 1 2.81 15.49 -6.84
CA MET A 1 2.67 14.03 -6.92
C MET A 1 1.42 13.58 -6.24
N GLY A 2 0.69 12.71 -6.87
CA GLY A 2 -0.54 12.22 -6.32
C GLY A 2 -0.35 11.22 -5.20
N GLY A 3 -1.43 10.89 -4.52
CA GLY A 3 -1.44 9.93 -3.44
C GLY A 3 -1.73 8.50 -3.88
N ALA A 4 -1.47 8.17 -5.14
CA ALA A 4 -1.70 6.83 -5.64
C ALA A 4 -0.81 5.82 -4.91
N PRO A 5 -1.38 4.67 -4.49
CA PRO A 5 -0.61 3.67 -3.76
C PRO A 5 0.26 2.82 -4.69
N VAL A 6 1.41 3.38 -5.08
CA VAL A 6 2.36 2.67 -5.94
C VAL A 6 3.13 1.64 -5.11
N PHE A 7 3.08 0.39 -5.53
CA PHE A 7 3.78 -0.69 -4.81
C PHE A 7 4.10 -1.87 -5.71
N SER A 8 5.01 -2.72 -5.26
CA SER A 8 5.24 -4.05 -5.83
C SER A 8 5.46 -5.03 -4.68
N ALA A 9 4.71 -6.12 -4.67
CA ALA A 9 4.87 -7.16 -3.65
C ALA A 9 6.27 -7.76 -3.69
N ASN A 10 6.93 -7.74 -4.84
CA ASN A 10 8.27 -8.30 -4.98
C ASN A 10 9.37 -7.46 -4.33
N THR A 11 9.09 -6.19 -4.02
CA THR A 11 10.09 -5.28 -3.45
C THR A 11 9.62 -4.61 -2.17
N MET A 12 8.41 -4.93 -1.71
CA MET A 12 7.84 -4.30 -0.51
C MET A 12 8.70 -4.56 0.73
N ASN A 13 9.03 -3.49 1.44
CA ASN A 13 9.73 -3.54 2.72
C ASN A 13 8.85 -2.99 3.83
N SER A 14 9.40 -2.84 5.04
CA SER A 14 8.61 -2.37 6.19
C SER A 14 8.08 -0.94 5.98
N ALA A 15 8.86 -0.05 5.36
CA ALA A 15 8.40 1.32 5.10
C ALA A 15 7.22 1.33 4.14
N ALA A 16 7.28 0.56 3.07
CA ALA A 16 6.19 0.46 2.10
C ALA A 16 4.95 -0.17 2.74
N ALA A 17 5.13 -1.20 3.56
CA ALA A 17 4.03 -1.85 4.25
C ALA A 17 3.31 -0.87 5.19
N ALA A 18 4.05 -0.10 5.97
CA ALA A 18 3.47 0.89 6.88
C ALA A 18 2.71 1.97 6.11
N ARG A 19 3.29 2.45 5.00
CA ARG A 19 2.64 3.48 4.18
C ARG A 19 1.31 2.98 3.60
N LEU A 20 1.30 1.80 3.04
CA LEU A 20 0.08 1.22 2.46
C LEU A 20 -0.97 0.95 3.53
N PHE A 21 -0.55 0.48 4.69
CA PHE A 21 -1.45 0.26 5.81
C PHE A 21 -2.11 1.57 6.27
N MET A 22 -1.31 2.65 6.38
CA MET A 22 -1.85 3.96 6.76
C MET A 22 -2.85 4.47 5.72
N GLN A 23 -2.54 4.31 4.42
CA GLN A 23 -3.46 4.69 3.36
C GLN A 23 -4.77 3.88 3.44
N TYR A 24 -4.66 2.60 3.77
CA TYR A 24 -5.83 1.75 3.97
C TYR A 24 -6.69 2.24 5.15
N CYS A 25 -6.06 2.60 6.26
CA CYS A 25 -6.78 3.14 7.42
C CYS A 25 -7.53 4.43 7.07
N ILE A 26 -6.86 5.35 6.36
CA ILE A 26 -7.47 6.60 5.94
C ILE A 26 -8.65 6.34 5.00
N ALA A 27 -8.47 5.46 4.02
CA ALA A 27 -9.51 5.16 3.04
C ALA A 27 -10.74 4.50 3.65
N THR A 28 -10.55 3.70 4.71
CA THR A 28 -11.65 2.99 5.37
C THR A 28 -12.19 3.72 6.60
N GLY A 29 -11.63 4.88 6.92
CA GLY A 29 -12.08 5.66 8.07
C GLY A 29 -11.68 5.06 9.41
N GLN A 30 -10.68 4.17 9.42
CA GLN A 30 -10.21 3.53 10.66
C GLN A 30 -9.09 4.35 11.29
N GLU A 31 -9.08 4.37 12.61
CA GLU A 31 -7.99 5.01 13.32
C GLU A 31 -6.77 4.10 13.33
N PRO A 32 -5.57 4.61 12.98
CA PRO A 32 -4.38 3.78 12.98
C PRO A 32 -4.04 3.26 14.39
N PRO A 33 -3.64 2.00 14.52
CA PRO A 33 -3.33 1.42 15.83
C PRO A 33 -1.92 1.78 16.30
N TYR A 34 -1.75 2.99 16.80
CA TYR A 34 -0.45 3.43 17.30
C TYR A 34 -0.06 2.71 18.57
N SER A 35 1.18 2.21 18.63
CA SER A 35 1.78 1.72 19.87
C SER A 35 2.40 2.86 20.64
N ASP A 36 2.89 3.88 19.95
CA ASP A 36 3.42 5.11 20.53
C ASP A 36 3.09 6.27 19.58
N PRO A 37 1.99 7.00 19.84
CA PRO A 37 1.58 8.10 18.98
C PRO A 37 2.59 9.27 18.94
N THR A 38 3.32 9.48 20.03
CA THR A 38 4.30 10.56 20.11
C THR A 38 5.46 10.34 19.14
N GLU A 39 5.91 9.10 19.02
CA GLU A 39 7.01 8.72 18.15
C GLU A 39 6.53 8.17 16.80
N HIS A 40 5.23 8.15 16.57
CA HIS A 40 4.61 7.67 15.32
C HIS A 40 4.92 6.21 15.00
N TRP A 41 4.78 5.35 16.01
CA TRP A 41 4.95 3.90 15.81
C TRP A 41 3.61 3.21 15.70
N LEU A 42 3.48 2.31 14.71
CA LEU A 42 2.29 1.49 14.52
C LEU A 42 2.50 0.12 15.15
N THR A 43 1.47 -0.39 15.82
CA THR A 43 1.49 -1.73 16.36
C THR A 43 1.76 -2.75 15.25
N ALA A 44 2.68 -3.68 15.49
CA ALA A 44 3.13 -4.61 14.44
C ALA A 44 2.05 -5.59 13.97
N ALA A 45 1.29 -6.17 14.89
CA ALA A 45 0.34 -7.23 14.53
C ALA A 45 -0.69 -6.83 13.47
N PRO A 46 -1.36 -5.68 13.56
CA PRO A 46 -2.31 -5.28 12.50
C PRO A 46 -1.63 -5.07 11.15
N VAL A 47 -0.42 -4.50 11.12
CA VAL A 47 0.31 -4.30 9.86
C VAL A 47 0.72 -5.64 9.27
N ASP A 48 1.24 -6.55 10.07
CA ASP A 48 1.62 -7.89 9.63
C ASP A 48 0.43 -8.63 9.03
N GLU A 49 -0.72 -8.58 9.70
CA GLU A 49 -1.93 -9.22 9.22
C GLU A 49 -2.41 -8.62 7.89
N PHE A 50 -2.35 -7.30 7.77
CA PHE A 50 -2.70 -6.60 6.54
C PHE A 50 -1.83 -7.05 5.37
N VAL A 51 -0.53 -7.13 5.58
CA VAL A 51 0.42 -7.52 4.52
C VAL A 51 0.23 -8.99 4.14
N MET A 52 0.02 -9.86 5.09
CA MET A 52 -0.24 -11.27 4.80
C MET A 52 -1.55 -11.48 4.05
N THR A 53 -2.59 -10.76 4.47
CA THR A 53 -3.93 -10.90 3.88
C THR A 53 -3.99 -10.41 2.44
N TYR A 54 -3.43 -9.23 2.18
CA TYR A 54 -3.59 -8.59 0.87
C TYR A 54 -2.42 -8.80 -0.07
N PHE A 55 -1.23 -9.07 0.44
CA PHE A 55 -0.04 -9.22 -0.41
C PHE A 55 0.61 -10.60 -0.30
N GLY A 56 0.16 -11.41 0.63
CA GLY A 56 0.67 -12.76 0.79
C GLY A 56 2.13 -12.83 1.25
N LEU A 57 2.61 -11.80 1.96
CA LEU A 57 3.99 -11.72 2.42
C LEU A 57 4.08 -11.98 3.91
N ALA A 58 5.05 -12.81 4.31
CA ALA A 58 5.36 -13.05 5.71
C ALA A 58 6.19 -11.88 6.26
N PRO A 59 6.07 -11.56 7.56
CA PRO A 59 6.85 -10.46 8.16
C PRO A 59 8.36 -10.62 7.99
N GLU A 60 8.87 -11.85 8.00
CA GLU A 60 10.30 -12.15 7.83
C GLU A 60 10.84 -11.64 6.49
N VAL A 61 10.01 -11.71 5.45
CA VAL A 61 10.38 -11.22 4.12
C VAL A 61 10.63 -9.72 4.16
N LEU A 62 9.78 -8.98 4.88
CA LEU A 62 9.96 -7.53 5.03
C LEU A 62 11.27 -7.20 5.74
N ARG A 63 11.61 -7.97 6.78
CA ARG A 63 12.85 -7.76 7.54
C ARG A 63 14.09 -7.98 6.69
N GLU A 64 14.06 -8.99 5.82
CA GLU A 64 15.17 -9.24 4.90
C GLU A 64 15.36 -8.07 3.93
N ARG A 65 14.26 -7.55 3.42
CA ARG A 65 14.31 -6.42 2.48
C ARG A 65 14.74 -5.14 3.15
N ASP A 66 14.37 -4.93 4.42
CA ASP A 66 14.82 -3.79 5.21
C ASP A 66 16.34 -3.75 5.30
N THR A 67 16.96 -4.91 5.50
CA THR A 67 18.41 -5.02 5.59
C THR A 67 19.07 -4.64 4.26
N GLU A 68 18.50 -5.09 3.14
CA GLU A 68 19.01 -4.80 1.81
C GLU A 68 18.87 -3.33 1.44
N ALA A 69 17.82 -2.68 1.94
CA ALA A 69 17.57 -1.28 1.64
C ALA A 69 18.51 -0.33 2.38
N ALA A 70 19.26 -0.83 3.35
CA ALA A 70 20.20 -0.05 4.17
C ALA A 70 19.55 1.14 4.87
N GLU A 71 18.23 1.14 5.01
CA GLU A 71 17.51 2.16 5.76
C GLU A 71 17.41 1.74 7.21
N SER A 72 17.67 2.68 8.11
CA SER A 72 17.62 2.38 9.54
C SER A 72 16.22 2.57 10.10
N LYS A 73 15.87 1.74 11.08
CA LYS A 73 14.68 1.91 11.92
C LYS A 73 13.34 1.90 11.19
N LEU A 74 13.22 1.06 10.17
CA LEU A 74 11.93 0.85 9.52
C LEU A 74 10.99 0.02 10.38
N TYR A 75 11.56 -0.81 11.23
CA TYR A 75 10.83 -1.67 12.14
C TYR A 75 11.64 -1.88 13.42
N ASP A 76 10.94 -1.90 14.55
CA ASP A 76 11.54 -2.17 15.84
C ASP A 76 10.71 -3.23 16.55
N PRO A 77 11.33 -4.33 17.05
CA PRO A 77 10.57 -5.39 17.73
C PRO A 77 9.75 -4.93 18.93
N GLU A 78 10.16 -3.85 19.59
CA GLU A 78 9.44 -3.35 20.76
C GLU A 78 8.31 -2.38 20.39
N HIS A 79 8.45 -1.63 19.30
CA HIS A 79 7.52 -0.56 18.95
C HIS A 79 6.64 -0.87 17.73
N GLY A 80 7.14 -1.66 16.80
CA GLY A 80 6.43 -1.99 15.58
C GLY A 80 6.99 -1.27 14.35
N TYR A 81 6.11 -0.74 13.52
CA TYR A 81 6.49 -0.09 12.28
C TYR A 81 6.47 1.43 12.43
N ILE A 82 7.39 2.11 11.77
CA ILE A 82 7.37 3.58 11.71
C ILE A 82 6.22 4.02 10.83
N ALA A 83 5.33 4.83 11.38
CA ALA A 83 4.23 5.40 10.61
C ALA A 83 4.72 6.58 9.79
N PRO A 84 4.37 6.66 8.50
CA PRO A 84 4.72 7.84 7.70
C PRO A 84 3.95 9.06 8.20
N VAL A 85 4.62 10.21 8.25
CA VAL A 85 4.02 11.44 8.76
C VAL A 85 3.49 12.34 7.65
N ASN A 86 3.99 12.19 6.43
CA ASN A 86 3.59 13.02 5.30
C ASN A 86 3.00 12.13 4.20
N LEU A 87 1.71 11.80 4.36
CA LEU A 87 1.01 11.04 3.34
C LEU A 87 0.38 12.00 2.34
N ALA A 88 0.48 11.64 1.08
CA ALA A 88 -0.24 12.37 0.05
C ALA A 88 -1.75 12.14 0.23
N ALA A 89 -2.55 13.09 -0.24
CA ALA A 89 -3.99 12.98 -0.16
C ALA A 89 -4.48 11.74 -0.91
N ALA A 90 -5.47 11.06 -0.35
CA ALA A 90 -6.10 9.92 -1.01
C ALA A 90 -6.94 10.41 -2.19
N PRO A 91 -7.08 9.60 -3.25
CA PRO A 91 -7.98 9.96 -4.34
C PRO A 91 -9.42 10.01 -3.84
N GLN A 92 -10.21 10.97 -4.35
CA GLN A 92 -11.61 11.11 -3.97
C GLN A 92 -12.52 10.19 -4.75
N GLU A 93 -12.09 9.79 -5.94
CA GLU A 93 -12.82 8.88 -6.79
C GLU A 93 -11.88 7.92 -7.47
N VAL A 94 -12.29 6.66 -7.61
CA VAL A 94 -11.54 5.67 -8.37
C VAL A 94 -12.51 5.02 -9.34
N GLU A 95 -12.18 5.07 -10.64
CA GLU A 95 -13.02 4.49 -11.67
C GLU A 95 -12.30 3.35 -12.36
N LEU A 96 -12.98 2.22 -12.50
CA LEU A 96 -12.45 1.09 -13.27
C LEU A 96 -12.61 1.38 -14.76
N ARG A 97 -11.50 1.48 -15.48
CA ARG A 97 -11.51 1.74 -16.92
C ARG A 97 -11.58 0.46 -17.73
N SER A 98 -10.82 -0.56 -17.32
CA SER A 98 -10.83 -1.84 -18.00
C SER A 98 -10.29 -2.93 -17.09
N ALA A 99 -10.58 -4.18 -17.43
CA ALA A 99 -10.07 -5.33 -16.73
C ALA A 99 -9.67 -6.37 -17.76
N GLN A 100 -8.56 -7.04 -17.55
CA GLN A 100 -8.03 -8.00 -18.49
C GLN A 100 -7.34 -9.15 -17.77
N TRP A 101 -7.64 -10.38 -18.16
CA TRP A 101 -6.96 -11.54 -17.63
C TRP A 101 -5.62 -11.72 -18.33
N ALA A 102 -4.55 -11.83 -17.53
CA ALA A 102 -3.23 -12.16 -18.05
C ALA A 102 -3.06 -13.67 -18.19
N ASP A 103 -3.62 -14.42 -17.24
CA ASP A 103 -3.69 -15.88 -17.27
C ASP A 103 -4.88 -16.34 -16.42
N ALA A 104 -4.98 -17.64 -16.10
CA ALA A 104 -6.13 -18.18 -15.38
C ALA A 104 -6.28 -17.65 -13.95
N GLU A 105 -5.20 -17.12 -13.36
CA GLU A 105 -5.20 -16.68 -11.98
C GLU A 105 -4.88 -15.21 -11.79
N THR A 106 -4.30 -14.55 -12.79
CA THR A 106 -3.83 -13.18 -12.69
C THR A 106 -4.57 -12.28 -13.65
N PHE A 107 -5.02 -11.13 -13.14
CA PHE A 107 -5.67 -10.13 -13.98
C PHE A 107 -5.14 -8.74 -13.65
N THR A 108 -5.31 -7.83 -14.60
CA THR A 108 -4.92 -6.44 -14.43
C THR A 108 -6.15 -5.55 -14.52
N LEU A 109 -6.17 -4.53 -13.68
CA LEU A 109 -7.22 -3.52 -13.68
C LEU A 109 -6.58 -2.19 -14.06
N LEU A 110 -7.19 -1.49 -15.00
CA LEU A 110 -6.79 -0.12 -15.34
C LEU A 110 -7.73 0.80 -14.59
N LEU A 111 -7.18 1.58 -13.67
CA LEU A 111 -7.95 2.43 -12.77
C LEU A 111 -7.59 3.88 -12.99
N GLU A 112 -8.60 4.74 -12.97
CA GLU A 112 -8.38 6.19 -12.96
C GLU A 112 -8.63 6.70 -11.55
N TYR A 113 -7.61 7.28 -10.93
CA TYR A 113 -7.69 7.88 -9.62
C TYR A 113 -7.86 9.38 -9.80
N ARG A 114 -8.96 9.93 -9.27
CA ARG A 114 -9.27 11.36 -9.38
C ARG A 114 -9.03 12.06 -8.06
N TYR A 115 -8.35 13.19 -8.14
CA TYR A 115 -7.99 14.00 -6.98
C TYR A 115 -8.61 15.38 -7.11
N SER A 116 -9.14 15.91 -5.99
CA SER A 116 -9.69 17.28 -5.95
C SER A 116 -9.07 17.98 -4.75
N PRO A 117 -7.82 18.47 -4.87
CA PRO A 117 -7.18 19.16 -3.76
C PRO A 117 -7.88 20.48 -3.44
N ALA A 118 -7.82 20.87 -2.16
CA ALA A 118 -8.47 22.10 -1.71
C ALA A 118 -7.87 23.35 -2.34
N ASP A 119 -6.60 23.33 -2.68
CA ASP A 119 -5.85 24.48 -3.14
C ASP A 119 -5.48 24.46 -4.62
N GLY A 120 -6.27 23.79 -5.44
CA GLY A 120 -5.90 23.74 -6.85
C GLY A 120 -6.92 23.02 -7.70
N ASP A 121 -6.60 22.92 -8.99
CA ASP A 121 -7.43 22.22 -9.94
C ASP A 121 -7.35 20.72 -9.71
N GLY A 122 -8.46 20.04 -10.00
CA GLY A 122 -8.48 18.58 -9.93
C GLY A 122 -7.59 17.97 -11.01
N TYR A 123 -7.11 16.79 -10.74
CA TYR A 123 -6.30 16.03 -11.70
C TYR A 123 -6.57 14.54 -11.54
N SER A 124 -6.11 13.75 -12.49
CA SER A 124 -6.27 12.31 -12.41
C SER A 124 -4.98 11.60 -12.76
N GLU A 125 -4.88 10.35 -12.32
CA GLU A 125 -3.76 9.46 -12.61
C GLU A 125 -4.31 8.11 -13.03
N ILE A 126 -3.71 7.52 -14.05
CA ILE A 126 -4.10 6.20 -14.53
C ILE A 126 -3.11 5.17 -13.97
N MET A 127 -3.64 4.17 -13.29
CA MET A 127 -2.84 3.16 -12.61
C MET A 127 -3.19 1.78 -13.12
N THR A 128 -2.19 0.91 -13.17
CA THR A 128 -2.40 -0.52 -13.44
C THR A 128 -2.23 -1.28 -12.13
N LEU A 129 -3.29 -1.94 -11.69
CA LEU A 129 -3.28 -2.80 -10.52
C LEU A 129 -3.27 -4.25 -10.98
N THR A 130 -2.27 -5.01 -10.56
CA THR A 130 -2.16 -6.43 -10.89
C THR A 130 -2.59 -7.25 -9.67
N VAL A 131 -3.54 -8.16 -9.89
CA VAL A 131 -4.16 -8.94 -8.82
C VAL A 131 -4.10 -10.42 -9.17
N GLN A 132 -3.80 -11.25 -8.19
CA GLN A 132 -3.80 -12.69 -8.33
C GLN A 132 -4.95 -13.30 -7.54
N ARG A 133 -5.70 -14.19 -8.18
CA ARG A 133 -6.76 -14.94 -7.52
C ARG A 133 -6.15 -16.19 -6.88
N THR A 134 -6.45 -16.41 -5.60
CA THR A 134 -5.98 -17.58 -4.86
C THR A 134 -7.17 -18.31 -4.24
N ALA A 135 -6.91 -19.49 -3.67
CA ALA A 135 -7.96 -20.26 -3.00
C ALA A 135 -8.56 -19.50 -1.81
N GLY A 136 -7.76 -18.63 -1.15
CA GLY A 136 -8.21 -17.86 -0.01
C GLY A 136 -8.74 -16.48 -0.33
N GLY A 137 -8.72 -16.06 -1.60
CA GLY A 137 -9.19 -14.75 -2.01
C GLY A 137 -8.25 -14.09 -3.02
N LEU A 138 -8.04 -12.78 -2.88
CA LEU A 138 -7.24 -12.02 -3.81
C LEU A 138 -5.93 -11.57 -3.14
N ARG A 139 -4.86 -11.54 -3.93
CA ARG A 139 -3.58 -10.95 -3.53
C ARG A 139 -3.22 -9.85 -4.51
N PHE A 140 -2.82 -8.71 -3.97
CA PHE A 140 -2.37 -7.59 -4.78
C PHE A 140 -0.88 -7.72 -5.05
N LEU A 141 -0.51 -7.80 -6.32
CA LEU A 141 0.88 -8.00 -6.71
C LEU A 141 1.61 -6.70 -6.94
N SER A 142 0.96 -5.73 -7.56
CA SER A 142 1.59 -4.44 -7.84
C SER A 142 0.56 -3.40 -8.22
N CYS A 143 0.92 -2.14 -8.04
CA CYS A 143 0.16 -1.01 -8.54
C CYS A 143 1.18 0.02 -9.02
N ALA A 144 1.08 0.40 -10.28
CA ALA A 144 2.05 1.31 -10.89
C ALA A 144 1.34 2.23 -11.87
N PHE A 145 1.97 3.36 -12.19
CA PHE A 145 1.44 4.26 -13.20
C PHE A 145 1.36 3.53 -14.54
N ALA A 146 0.23 3.66 -15.20
CA ALA A 146 0.07 3.07 -16.53
C ALA A 146 0.95 3.81 -17.52
N GLU A 147 1.60 3.06 -18.40
CA GLU A 147 2.36 3.67 -19.50
C GLU A 147 1.37 4.16 -20.53
N GLY A 148 1.49 5.43 -20.84
CA GLY A 148 0.52 6.10 -21.70
C GLY A 148 0.72 5.93 -23.17
#